data_3fabecc0b05ade73223eec0a311532ec
#
_entry.id   3fabecc0b05ade73223eec0a311532ec
#
_cell.length_a   1.000
_cell.length_b   1.000
_cell.length_c   1.000
_cell.angle_alpha   90.00
_cell.angle_beta   90.00
_cell.angle_gamma   90.00
#
_symmetry.space_group_name_H-M   'P 1'
#
loop_
_entity.id
_entity.type
_entity.pdbx_description
1 polymer ?
#
loop_
_entity_poly.entity_id
_entity_poly.type
_entity_poly.pdbx_seq_one_letter_code
_entity_poly.pdbx_strand_id
1 'polypeptide(L)' 'MKDLITYIAKALVDNPDEVTVTEVEGGQTAVLELKVSKEDLGKVIGKQGRTARAMRTILNAASAKVKRRTVLEIIEE' A
#
# COMPACT_ATOMS: atom_id res chain seq x y z
N MET A 1 -1.09 2.14 10.18
CA MET A 1 -0.46 1.64 8.94
C MET A 1 -1.12 2.15 7.69
N LYS A 2 -2.43 2.27 7.71
CA LYS A 2 -3.18 2.83 6.58
C LYS A 2 -2.67 4.22 6.19
N ASP A 3 -2.44 5.08 7.18
CA ASP A 3 -1.99 6.45 6.91
C ASP A 3 -0.60 6.49 6.29
N LEU A 4 0.27 5.56 6.67
CA LEU A 4 1.62 5.47 6.12
C LEU A 4 1.56 5.14 4.63
N ILE A 5 0.78 4.15 4.23
CA ILE A 5 0.64 3.75 2.83
C ILE A 5 -0.05 4.85 2.03
N THR A 6 -1.06 5.50 2.60
CA THR A 6 -1.74 6.62 1.95
C THR A 6 -0.75 7.75 1.65
N TYR A 7 0.09 8.09 2.62
CA TYR A 7 1.09 9.14 2.45
C TYR A 7 2.09 8.80 1.34
N ILE A 8 2.62 7.58 1.37
CA ILE A 8 3.60 7.12 0.37
C ILE A 8 2.97 7.14 -1.03
N ALA A 9 1.78 6.57 -1.17
CA ALA A 9 1.11 6.50 -2.46
C ALA A 9 0.83 7.89 -3.03
N LYS A 10 0.33 8.81 -2.20
CA LYS A 10 0.05 10.17 -2.66
C LYS A 10 1.29 10.92 -3.11
N ALA A 11 2.44 10.60 -2.51
CA ALA A 11 3.72 11.21 -2.89
C ALA A 11 4.23 10.70 -4.23
N LEU A 12 3.83 9.50 -4.64
CA LEU A 12 4.34 8.85 -5.85
C LEU A 12 3.51 9.12 -7.10
N VAL A 13 2.23 9.44 -6.95
CA VAL A 13 1.29 9.49 -8.07
C VAL A 13 1.05 10.93 -8.56
N ASP A 14 0.55 11.03 -9.79
CA ASP A 14 0.15 12.32 -10.37
C ASP A 14 -1.27 12.72 -9.97
N ASN A 15 -2.09 11.75 -9.59
CA ASN A 15 -3.50 11.98 -9.23
C ASN A 15 -3.74 11.58 -7.77
N PRO A 16 -3.21 12.34 -6.79
CA PRO A 16 -3.33 11.96 -5.38
C PRO A 16 -4.77 11.92 -4.87
N ASP A 17 -5.68 12.67 -5.50
CA ASP A 17 -7.09 12.65 -5.10
C ASP A 17 -7.78 11.32 -5.39
N GLU A 18 -7.18 10.49 -6.26
CA GLU A 18 -7.73 9.18 -6.58
C GLU A 18 -7.11 8.05 -5.77
N VAL A 19 -6.20 8.38 -4.85
CA VAL A 19 -5.62 7.37 -3.96
C VAL A 19 -6.64 7.00 -2.89
N THR A 20 -6.94 5.73 -2.78
CA THR A 20 -7.82 5.19 -1.74
C THR A 20 -7.12 3.99 -1.10
N VAL A 21 -7.06 3.98 0.22
CA VAL A 21 -6.55 2.84 0.97
C VAL A 21 -7.65 2.34 1.88
N THR A 22 -8.00 1.07 1.72
CA THR A 22 -9.03 0.43 2.54
C THR A 22 -8.36 -0.62 3.41
N GLU A 23 -8.66 -0.61 4.69
CA GLU A 23 -8.14 -1.60 5.62
C GLU A 23 -9.22 -2.63 5.91
N VAL A 24 -8.90 -3.89 5.65
CA VAL A 24 -9.78 -5.01 5.97
C VAL A 24 -9.10 -5.82 7.08
N GLU A 25 -9.75 -5.91 8.22
CA GLU A 25 -9.21 -6.62 9.36
C GLU A 25 -9.84 -8.00 9.51
N GLY A 26 -8.99 -8.99 9.79
CA GLY A 26 -9.44 -10.35 10.07
C GLY A 26 -8.52 -10.98 11.09
N GLY A 27 -8.93 -11.01 12.36
CA GLY A 27 -8.14 -11.58 13.43
C GLY A 27 -6.80 -10.87 13.60
N GLN A 28 -5.70 -11.60 13.42
CA GLN A 28 -4.36 -11.04 13.59
C GLN A 28 -3.75 -10.50 12.30
N THR A 29 -4.50 -10.56 11.22
CA THR A 29 -4.04 -10.10 9.91
C THR A 29 -4.89 -8.94 9.43
N ALA A 30 -4.23 -7.90 8.94
CA ALA A 30 -4.90 -6.78 8.28
C ALA A 30 -4.43 -6.72 6.82
N VAL A 31 -5.35 -6.47 5.90
CA VAL A 31 -5.03 -6.29 4.49
C VAL A 31 -5.30 -4.83 4.14
N LEU A 32 -4.29 -4.16 3.62
CA LEU A 32 -4.44 -2.80 3.10
C LEU A 32 -4.60 -2.89 1.59
N GLU A 33 -5.76 -2.48 1.12
CA GLU A 33 -6.06 -2.47 -0.31
C GLU A 33 -5.81 -1.07 -0.84
N LEU A 34 -4.79 -0.94 -1.68
CA LEU A 34 -4.41 0.33 -2.28
C LEU A 34 -4.99 0.43 -3.69
N LYS A 35 -5.76 1.48 -3.93
CA LYS A 35 -6.33 1.78 -5.23
C LYS A 35 -5.86 3.16 -5.66
N VAL A 36 -5.37 3.26 -6.90
CA VAL A 36 -4.95 4.52 -7.50
C VAL A 36 -5.58 4.65 -8.88
N SER A 37 -5.42 5.79 -9.53
CA SER A 37 -5.89 5.92 -10.91
C SER A 37 -5.13 4.92 -11.79
N LYS A 38 -5.79 4.49 -12.86
CA LYS A 38 -5.21 3.51 -13.77
C LYS A 38 -3.87 3.99 -14.35
N GLU A 39 -3.76 5.28 -14.60
CA GLU A 39 -2.54 5.91 -15.11
C GLU A 39 -1.38 5.83 -14.12
N ASP A 40 -1.69 5.82 -12.84
CA ASP A 40 -0.68 5.85 -11.78
C ASP A 40 -0.28 4.48 -11.28
N LEU A 41 -0.96 3.44 -11.73
CA LEU A 41 -0.72 2.08 -11.23
C LEU A 41 0.75 1.69 -11.36
N GLY A 42 1.38 1.97 -12.49
CA GLY A 42 2.79 1.69 -12.70
C GLY A 42 3.72 2.40 -11.73
N LYS A 43 3.29 3.56 -11.21
CA LYS A 43 4.10 4.33 -10.26
C LYS A 43 4.14 3.71 -8.87
N VAL A 44 3.06 3.06 -8.47
CA VAL A 44 3.03 2.41 -7.15
C VAL A 44 3.59 0.99 -7.21
N ILE A 45 3.56 0.36 -8.38
CA ILE A 45 4.21 -0.95 -8.58
C ILE A 45 5.71 -0.76 -8.76
N GLY A 46 6.08 0.20 -9.60
CA GLY A 46 7.46 0.49 -9.91
C GLY A 46 8.07 -0.48 -10.90
N LYS A 47 9.26 -0.16 -11.39
CA LYS A 47 9.99 -1.00 -12.33
C LYS A 47 10.29 -2.35 -11.68
N GLN A 48 9.86 -3.42 -12.32
CA GLN A 48 10.05 -4.79 -11.84
C GLN A 48 9.44 -5.01 -10.44
N GLY A 49 8.41 -4.23 -10.10
CA GLY A 49 7.74 -4.35 -8.81
C GLY A 49 8.52 -3.81 -7.62
N ARG A 50 9.56 -3.03 -7.85
CA ARG A 50 10.45 -2.57 -6.78
C ARG A 50 9.78 -1.65 -5.78
N THR A 51 8.91 -0.74 -6.25
CA THR A 51 8.21 0.19 -5.35
C THR A 51 7.23 -0.56 -4.45
N ALA A 52 6.44 -1.46 -5.04
CA ALA A 52 5.50 -2.27 -4.26
C ALA A 52 6.24 -3.13 -3.24
N ARG A 53 7.39 -3.70 -3.63
CA ARG A 53 8.20 -4.50 -2.72
C ARG A 53 8.75 -3.67 -1.57
N ALA A 54 9.20 -2.43 -1.86
CA ALA A 54 9.69 -1.53 -0.83
C ALA A 54 8.59 -1.17 0.17
N MET A 55 7.38 -0.91 -0.30
CA MET A 55 6.24 -0.64 0.58
C MET A 55 5.92 -1.84 1.46
N ARG A 56 5.97 -3.06 0.90
CA ARG A 56 5.74 -4.28 1.68
C ARG A 56 6.82 -4.48 2.74
N THR A 57 8.06 -4.15 2.42
CA THR A 57 9.17 -4.24 3.38
C THR A 57 8.95 -3.28 4.56
N ILE A 58 8.53 -2.05 4.26
CA ILE A 58 8.22 -1.06 5.31
C ILE A 58 7.07 -1.55 6.20
N LEU A 59 6.02 -2.08 5.58
CA LEU A 59 4.88 -2.62 6.34
C LEU A 59 5.28 -3.79 7.21
N ASN A 60 6.10 -4.70 6.72
CA ASN A 60 6.56 -5.84 7.49
C ASN A 60 7.36 -5.40 8.70
N ALA A 61 8.24 -4.41 8.53
CA ALA A 61 9.03 -3.87 9.64
C ALA A 61 8.14 -3.20 10.70
N ALA A 62 7.16 -2.41 10.26
CA ALA A 62 6.23 -1.74 11.16
C ALA A 62 5.31 -2.75 11.86
N SER A 63 4.88 -3.78 11.15
CA SER A 63 3.99 -4.82 11.68
C SER A 63 4.67 -5.63 12.77
N ALA A 64 5.97 -5.87 12.66
CA ALA A 64 6.73 -6.62 13.66
C ALA A 64 6.68 -5.93 15.03
N LYS A 65 6.65 -4.60 15.05
CA LYS A 65 6.59 -3.84 16.29
C LYS A 65 5.26 -3.96 17.00
N VAL A 66 4.17 -4.12 16.26
CA VAL A 66 2.83 -4.22 16.85
C VAL A 66 2.33 -5.66 16.90
N LYS A 67 3.16 -6.63 16.52
CA LYS A 67 2.85 -8.07 16.53
C LYS A 67 1.58 -8.38 15.76
N ARG A 68 1.37 -7.68 14.66
CA ARG A 68 0.20 -7.86 13.82
C ARG A 68 0.64 -7.85 12.36
N ARG A 69 0.27 -8.90 11.64
CA ARG A 69 0.62 -9.02 10.22
C ARG A 69 -0.21 -8.05 9.39
N THR A 70 0.46 -7.25 8.57
CA THR A 70 -0.21 -6.37 7.63
C THR A 70 0.27 -6.70 6.21
N VAL A 71 -0.68 -6.90 5.32
CA VAL A 71 -0.43 -7.26 3.92
C VAL A 71 -0.88 -6.12 3.03
N LEU A 72 -0.07 -5.77 2.04
CA LEU A 72 -0.43 -4.76 1.04
C LEU A 72 -0.92 -5.46 -0.22
N GLU A 73 -2.10 -5.07 -0.67
CA GLU A 73 -2.67 -5.53 -1.92
C GLU A 73 -2.91 -4.31 -2.81
N ILE A 74 -2.33 -4.32 -4.01
CA ILE A 74 -2.54 -3.24 -4.99
C ILE A 74 -3.64 -3.68 -5.93
N ILE A 75 -4.71 -2.89 -5.97
CA ILE A 75 -5.89 -3.23 -6.77
C ILE A 75 -5.66 -2.82 -8.23
N GLU A 76 -5.76 -3.79 -9.12
CA GLU A 76 -5.64 -3.58 -10.55
C GLU A 76 -7.02 -3.81 -11.17
N GLU A 77 -7.55 -2.79 -11.82
CA GLU A 77 -8.83 -2.88 -12.52
C GLU A 77 -8.65 -3.01 -14.02
#